data_30aa69ac0dcad513ba8a06e97922c7d0
#
_entry.id   30aa69ac0dcad513ba8a06e97922c7d0
#
_cell.length_a   1.000
_cell.length_b   1.000
_cell.length_c   1.000
_cell.angle_alpha   90.00
_cell.angle_beta   90.00
_cell.angle_gamma   90.00
#
_symmetry.space_group_name_H-M   'P 1'
#
loop_
_entity.id
_entity.type
_entity.pdbx_description
1 polymer ?
#
loop_
_entity_poly.entity_id
_entity_poly.type
_entity_poly.pdbx_seq_one_letter_code
_entity_poly.pdbx_strand_id
1 'polypeptide(L)'
;VEEVDITTASDYIITEEVISHLKEELKTAYENTRPKIDKSVRNDLKETYESFKLFESTYFDHQILRRLVAFMYETPSTIIEYFQKDAIIAVDEFNRIKETEESLTVESDSFISNIIESGNGFIGQSFIKYDDFETLIEGYP
;
A
#
# COMPACT_ATOMS: atom_id res chain seq x y z
N VAL A 1 35.06 -6.24 23.61
CA VAL A 1 34.31 -5.81 22.38
C VAL A 1 32.88 -6.17 22.65
N GLU A 2 32.03 -5.17 22.81
CA GLU A 2 30.59 -5.38 22.92
C GLU A 2 30.09 -5.87 21.56
N GLU A 3 29.34 -6.96 21.56
CA GLU A 3 28.70 -7.53 20.37
C GLU A 3 27.55 -6.60 19.96
N VAL A 4 27.59 -6.07 18.75
CA VAL A 4 26.53 -5.23 18.22
C VAL A 4 25.73 -6.08 17.24
N ASP A 5 24.51 -6.44 17.61
CA ASP A 5 23.56 -7.07 16.72
C ASP A 5 23.02 -6.02 15.72
N ILE A 6 23.42 -6.15 14.47
CA ILE A 6 22.86 -5.36 13.38
C ILE A 6 21.72 -6.16 12.74
N THR A 7 20.50 -5.87 13.15
CA THR A 7 19.31 -6.41 12.46
C THR A 7 19.03 -5.62 11.19
N THR A 8 18.55 -6.31 10.15
CA THR A 8 18.06 -5.64 8.94
C THR A 8 16.93 -4.70 9.30
N ALA A 9 17.02 -3.45 8.86
CA ALA A 9 15.93 -2.48 9.00
C ALA A 9 14.70 -2.99 8.25
N SER A 10 13.53 -2.81 8.85
CA SER A 10 12.26 -3.02 8.15
C SER A 10 12.08 -1.94 7.08
N ASP A 11 11.54 -2.28 5.92
CA ASP A 11 11.16 -1.33 4.89
C ASP A 11 10.01 -0.41 5.34
N TYR A 12 9.39 -0.70 6.48
CA TYR A 12 8.26 0.03 7.02
C TYR A 12 8.56 0.54 8.43
N ILE A 13 8.26 1.82 8.66
CA ILE A 13 8.30 2.41 10.00
C ILE A 13 6.92 2.22 10.62
N ILE A 14 6.83 1.38 11.64
CA ILE A 14 5.57 1.04 12.29
C ILE A 14 5.58 1.62 13.69
N THR A 15 4.79 2.70 13.85
CA THR A 15 4.53 3.34 15.14
C THR A 15 3.17 2.94 15.67
N GLU A 16 2.88 3.23 16.92
CA GLU A 16 1.53 3.04 17.49
C GLU A 16 0.47 3.86 16.76
N GLU A 17 0.85 5.02 16.24
CA GLU A 17 -0.02 5.88 15.43
C GLU A 17 -0.37 5.22 14.11
N VAL A 18 0.63 4.65 13.41
CA VAL A 18 0.41 3.90 12.17
C VAL A 18 -0.49 2.70 12.39
N ILE A 19 -0.32 1.97 13.50
CA ILE A 19 -1.18 0.83 13.85
C ILE A 19 -2.61 1.28 14.12
N SER A 20 -2.79 2.37 14.84
CA SER A 20 -4.11 2.90 15.15
C SER A 20 -4.83 3.36 13.89
N HIS A 21 -4.14 4.11 13.03
CA HIS A 21 -4.65 4.53 11.73
C HIS A 21 -5.01 3.33 10.84
N LEU A 22 -4.11 2.35 10.73
CA LEU A 22 -4.37 1.11 9.98
C LEU A 22 -5.64 0.39 10.43
N LYS A 23 -5.87 0.28 11.75
CA LYS A 23 -7.06 -0.38 12.30
C LYS A 23 -8.36 0.35 11.95
N GLU A 24 -8.35 1.68 11.96
CA GLU A 24 -9.49 2.50 11.58
C GLU A 24 -9.80 2.41 10.08
N GLU A 25 -8.77 2.56 9.26
CA GLU A 25 -8.89 2.45 7.80
C GLU A 25 -9.34 1.05 7.38
N LEU A 26 -8.78 0.01 7.97
CA LEU A 26 -9.16 -1.37 7.68
C LEU A 26 -10.63 -1.65 8.05
N LYS A 27 -11.09 -1.11 9.17
CA LYS A 27 -12.50 -1.21 9.58
C LYS A 27 -13.40 -0.52 8.55
N THR A 28 -13.06 0.69 8.17
CA THR A 28 -13.79 1.47 7.16
C THR A 28 -13.83 0.73 5.81
N ALA A 29 -12.68 0.21 5.37
CA ALA A 29 -12.57 -0.57 4.15
C ALA A 29 -13.43 -1.86 4.18
N TYR A 30 -13.45 -2.58 5.31
CA TYR A 30 -14.30 -3.74 5.51
C TYR A 30 -15.80 -3.38 5.42
N GLU A 31 -16.23 -2.33 6.12
CA GLU A 31 -17.61 -1.87 6.11
C GLU A 31 -18.07 -1.43 4.72
N ASN A 32 -17.18 -0.81 3.94
CA ASN A 32 -17.45 -0.38 2.56
C ASN A 32 -17.45 -1.53 1.56
N THR A 33 -16.65 -2.58 1.79
CA THR A 33 -16.53 -3.73 0.89
C THR A 33 -17.69 -4.71 1.06
N ARG A 34 -18.05 -5.01 2.30
CA ARG A 34 -19.03 -6.05 2.64
C ARG A 34 -20.37 -5.95 1.91
N PRO A 35 -21.01 -4.76 1.73
CA PRO A 35 -22.27 -4.65 1.00
C PRO A 35 -22.13 -4.85 -0.51
N LYS A 36 -20.94 -4.68 -1.07
CA LYS A 36 -20.69 -4.65 -2.52
C LYS A 36 -20.27 -6.00 -3.08
N ILE A 37 -19.88 -6.95 -2.25
CA ILE A 37 -19.50 -8.29 -2.66
C ILE A 37 -20.66 -9.27 -2.57
N ASP A 38 -20.53 -10.41 -3.26
CA ASP A 38 -21.51 -11.49 -3.17
C ASP A 38 -21.67 -12.02 -1.75
N LYS A 39 -22.88 -12.46 -1.42
CA LYS A 39 -23.19 -12.98 -0.08
C LYS A 39 -22.40 -14.25 0.26
N SER A 40 -22.07 -15.05 -0.74
CA SER A 40 -21.32 -16.31 -0.59
C SER A 40 -19.92 -16.11 -0.02
N VAL A 41 -19.26 -15.00 -0.38
CA VAL A 41 -17.87 -14.70 0.04
C VAL A 41 -17.75 -13.76 1.24
N ARG A 42 -18.89 -13.37 1.84
CA ARG A 42 -18.87 -12.46 3.01
C ARG A 42 -18.24 -13.06 4.26
N ASN A 43 -18.28 -14.37 4.40
CA ASN A 43 -17.60 -15.06 5.49
C ASN A 43 -16.09 -15.01 5.29
N ASP A 44 -15.62 -15.24 4.06
CA ASP A 44 -14.20 -15.17 3.72
C ASP A 44 -13.65 -13.75 3.97
N LEU A 45 -14.40 -12.71 3.57
CA LEU A 45 -14.06 -11.33 3.88
C LEU A 45 -13.98 -11.07 5.39
N LYS A 46 -14.89 -11.64 6.17
CA LYS A 46 -14.86 -11.48 7.62
C LYS A 46 -13.64 -12.17 8.22
N GLU A 47 -13.32 -13.39 7.78
CA GLU A 47 -12.13 -14.11 8.24
C GLU A 47 -10.84 -13.35 7.89
N THR A 48 -10.77 -12.82 6.67
CA THR A 48 -9.67 -11.95 6.22
C THR A 48 -9.54 -10.72 7.12
N TYR A 49 -10.63 -10.03 7.42
CA TYR A 49 -10.65 -8.86 8.30
C TYR A 49 -10.20 -9.21 9.73
N GLU A 50 -10.73 -10.29 10.31
CA GLU A 50 -10.35 -10.70 11.67
C GLU A 50 -8.88 -11.14 11.74
N SER A 51 -8.35 -11.77 10.70
CA SER A 51 -6.92 -12.13 10.64
C SER A 51 -6.01 -10.89 10.66
N PHE A 52 -6.42 -9.82 9.99
CA PHE A 52 -5.67 -8.57 9.99
C PHE A 52 -5.86 -7.75 11.27
N LYS A 53 -7.01 -7.88 11.93
CA LYS A 53 -7.28 -7.20 13.21
C LYS A 53 -6.44 -7.75 14.37
N LEU A 54 -6.06 -9.01 14.33
CA LEU A 54 -5.17 -9.66 15.30
C LEU A 54 -3.72 -9.16 15.21
N PHE A 55 -3.45 -8.22 14.34
CA PHE A 55 -2.16 -7.62 14.12
C PHE A 55 -1.69 -6.86 15.38
N GLU A 56 -0.80 -7.47 16.14
CA GLU A 56 -0.15 -6.87 17.31
C GLU A 56 1.29 -6.50 16.96
N SER A 57 1.78 -5.39 17.53
CA SER A 57 3.03 -4.72 17.20
C SER A 57 4.32 -5.52 17.36
N THR A 58 4.25 -6.75 17.88
CA THR A 58 5.41 -7.54 18.28
C THR A 58 5.89 -8.56 17.25
N TYR A 59 5.09 -8.90 16.25
CA TYR A 59 5.49 -9.87 15.21
C TYR A 59 4.86 -9.52 13.86
N PHE A 60 5.63 -8.80 13.04
CA PHE A 60 5.16 -8.40 11.72
C PHE A 60 5.53 -9.44 10.66
N ASP A 61 4.53 -10.14 10.14
CA ASP A 61 4.70 -10.85 8.89
C ASP A 61 4.81 -9.82 7.75
N HIS A 62 5.97 -9.71 7.13
CA HIS A 62 6.23 -8.79 6.02
C HIS A 62 5.26 -8.99 4.84
N GLN A 63 4.72 -10.20 4.66
CA GLN A 63 3.74 -10.47 3.60
C GLN A 63 2.39 -9.81 3.91
N ILE A 64 1.98 -9.82 5.17
CA ILE A 64 0.75 -9.15 5.61
C ILE A 64 0.92 -7.64 5.48
N LEU A 65 2.05 -7.09 5.92
CA LEU A 65 2.34 -5.65 5.81
C LEU A 65 2.25 -5.15 4.38
N ARG A 66 2.85 -5.86 3.43
CA ARG A 66 2.76 -5.49 2.01
C ARG A 66 1.32 -5.39 1.50
N ARG A 67 0.44 -6.22 2.00
CA ARG A 67 -0.98 -6.19 1.64
C ARG A 67 -1.74 -5.03 2.28
N LEU A 68 -1.24 -4.50 3.40
CA LEU A 68 -1.89 -3.46 4.19
C LEU A 68 -1.29 -2.07 3.99
N VAL A 69 -0.19 -1.96 3.23
CA VAL A 69 0.53 -0.69 2.99
C VAL A 69 -0.42 0.44 2.57
N ALA A 70 -1.41 0.15 1.73
CA ALA A 70 -2.38 1.13 1.26
C ALA A 70 -3.20 1.78 2.39
N PHE A 71 -3.34 1.10 3.52
CA PHE A 71 -4.08 1.57 4.69
C PHE A 71 -3.18 2.11 5.80
N MET A 72 -1.85 1.96 5.67
CA MET A 72 -0.90 2.36 6.72
C MET A 72 -0.59 3.85 6.72
N TYR A 73 -0.63 4.47 5.56
CA TYR A 73 -0.21 5.86 5.38
C TYR A 73 -1.27 6.65 4.61
N GLU A 74 -1.62 7.82 5.13
CA GLU A 74 -2.53 8.76 4.43
C GLU A 74 -1.92 9.24 3.11
N THR A 75 -0.63 9.58 3.17
CA THR A 75 0.11 10.12 2.03
C THR A 75 1.38 9.28 1.87
N PRO A 76 1.46 8.45 0.84
CA PRO A 76 2.70 7.74 0.54
C PRO A 76 3.75 8.73 0.05
N SER A 77 4.98 8.56 0.51
CA SER A 77 6.12 9.35 0.04
C SER A 77 6.87 8.62 -1.06
N THR A 78 7.38 9.38 -2.03
CA THR A 78 8.21 8.87 -3.11
C THR A 78 9.66 9.29 -2.91
N ILE A 79 10.59 8.64 -3.59
CA ILE A 79 12.00 9.00 -3.55
C ILE A 79 12.24 10.43 -4.08
N ILE A 80 11.35 10.92 -4.93
CA ILE A 80 11.43 12.26 -5.55
C ILE A 80 11.34 13.36 -4.49
N GLU A 81 10.54 13.16 -3.43
CA GLU A 81 10.38 14.13 -2.33
C GLU A 81 11.64 14.35 -1.50
N TYR A 82 12.60 13.43 -1.59
CA TYR A 82 13.91 13.57 -0.92
C TYR A 82 14.92 14.35 -1.73
N PHE A 83 14.61 14.71 -2.97
CA PHE A 83 15.49 15.53 -3.80
C PHE A 83 15.40 17.01 -3.39
N GLN A 84 16.51 17.71 -3.53
CA GLN A 84 16.52 19.16 -3.34
C GLN A 84 15.75 19.83 -4.50
N LYS A 85 15.13 20.98 -4.23
CA LYS A 85 14.29 21.67 -5.22
C LYS A 85 15.04 22.15 -6.47
N ASP A 86 16.35 22.24 -6.41
CA ASP A 86 17.24 22.58 -7.52
C ASP A 86 17.87 21.34 -8.18
N ALA A 87 17.45 20.14 -7.77
CA ALA A 87 17.90 18.92 -8.41
C ALA A 87 17.38 18.83 -9.85
N ILE A 88 18.25 18.41 -10.76
CA ILE A 88 17.88 18.15 -12.15
C ILE A 88 17.47 16.69 -12.26
N ILE A 89 16.24 16.45 -12.69
CA ILE A 89 15.72 15.11 -12.96
C ILE A 89 15.85 14.84 -14.45
N ALA A 90 16.76 13.96 -14.82
CA ALA A 90 16.90 13.49 -16.19
C ALA A 90 16.07 12.22 -16.40
N VAL A 91 15.11 12.29 -17.30
CA VAL A 91 14.22 11.17 -17.62
C VAL A 91 14.63 10.60 -18.97
N ASP A 92 14.99 9.32 -18.99
CA ASP A 92 15.26 8.59 -20.22
C ASP A 92 14.05 7.71 -20.58
N GLU A 93 13.76 7.58 -21.86
CA GLU A 93 12.64 6.79 -22.40
C GLU A 93 11.27 7.13 -21.77
N PHE A 94 10.94 8.42 -21.63
CA PHE A 94 9.71 8.90 -20.97
C PHE A 94 8.43 8.17 -21.41
N ASN A 95 8.26 7.96 -22.73
CA ASN A 95 7.08 7.25 -23.25
C ASN A 95 6.99 5.81 -22.71
N ARG A 96 8.13 5.14 -22.58
CA ARG A 96 8.17 3.77 -22.04
C ARG A 96 7.81 3.74 -20.56
N ILE A 97 8.19 4.76 -19.80
CA ILE A 97 7.77 4.90 -18.39
C ILE A 97 6.25 5.01 -18.32
N LYS A 98 5.64 5.88 -19.12
CA LYS A 98 4.17 6.03 -19.19
C LYS A 98 3.45 4.73 -19.58
N GLU A 99 3.90 4.06 -20.62
CA GLU A 99 3.34 2.76 -21.04
C GLU A 99 3.44 1.71 -19.93
N THR A 100 4.55 1.69 -19.19
CA THR A 100 4.75 0.78 -18.06
C THR A 100 3.81 1.12 -16.90
N GLU A 101 3.65 2.40 -16.58
CA GLU A 101 2.75 2.90 -15.54
C GLU A 101 1.29 2.53 -15.85
N GLU A 102 0.84 2.78 -17.08
CA GLU A 102 -0.51 2.40 -17.53
C GLU A 102 -0.74 0.89 -17.43
N SER A 103 0.23 0.09 -17.86
CA SER A 103 0.17 -1.38 -17.78
C SER A 103 0.10 -1.87 -16.34
N LEU A 104 0.95 -1.35 -15.46
CA LEU A 104 0.97 -1.70 -14.04
C LEU A 104 -0.33 -1.29 -13.33
N THR A 105 -0.91 -0.16 -13.69
CA THR A 105 -2.20 0.30 -13.16
C THR A 105 -3.30 -0.68 -13.51
N VAL A 106 -3.42 -1.06 -14.78
CA VAL A 106 -4.42 -2.03 -15.25
C VAL A 106 -4.26 -3.39 -14.58
N GLU A 107 -3.02 -3.88 -14.48
CA GLU A 107 -2.73 -5.15 -13.82
C GLU A 107 -3.07 -5.10 -12.32
N SER A 108 -2.70 -4.03 -11.64
CA SER A 108 -3.01 -3.79 -10.22
C SER A 108 -4.51 -3.76 -9.98
N ASP A 109 -5.27 -3.00 -10.77
CA ASP A 109 -6.72 -2.88 -10.64
C ASP A 109 -7.42 -4.23 -10.87
N SER A 110 -6.97 -4.98 -11.86
CA SER A 110 -7.47 -6.31 -12.13
C SER A 110 -7.19 -7.28 -10.98
N PHE A 111 -5.98 -7.26 -10.45
CA PHE A 111 -5.61 -8.08 -9.29
C PHE A 111 -6.43 -7.73 -8.05
N ILE A 112 -6.57 -6.44 -7.74
CA ILE A 112 -7.35 -5.96 -6.60
C ILE A 112 -8.81 -6.34 -6.74
N SER A 113 -9.40 -6.18 -7.91
CA SER A 113 -10.78 -6.60 -8.17
C SER A 113 -10.97 -8.10 -7.88
N ASN A 114 -10.07 -8.94 -8.34
CA ASN A 114 -10.12 -10.38 -8.11
C ASN A 114 -10.02 -10.74 -6.61
N ILE A 115 -9.14 -10.10 -5.84
CA ILE A 115 -9.03 -10.38 -4.40
C ILE A 115 -10.25 -9.88 -3.62
N ILE A 116 -10.87 -8.78 -4.03
CA ILE A 116 -12.11 -8.27 -3.44
C ILE A 116 -13.27 -9.23 -3.74
N GLU A 117 -13.44 -9.65 -4.98
CA GLU A 117 -14.48 -10.58 -5.40
C GLU A 117 -14.39 -11.94 -4.70
N SER A 118 -13.19 -12.38 -4.36
CA SER A 118 -12.94 -13.62 -3.60
C SER A 118 -13.04 -13.45 -2.08
N GLY A 119 -13.35 -12.26 -1.57
CA GLY A 119 -13.39 -11.97 -0.13
C GLY A 119 -12.02 -11.88 0.56
N ASN A 120 -10.94 -11.80 -0.22
CA ASN A 120 -9.57 -11.76 0.28
C ASN A 120 -8.95 -10.35 0.29
N GLY A 121 -9.71 -9.34 -0.05
CA GLY A 121 -9.26 -7.94 -0.13
C GLY A 121 -10.36 -6.95 0.16
N PHE A 122 -10.00 -5.68 0.22
CA PHE A 122 -10.88 -4.56 0.59
C PHE A 122 -10.84 -3.46 -0.46
N ILE A 123 -11.97 -2.78 -0.64
CA ILE A 123 -12.04 -1.55 -1.44
C ILE A 123 -11.12 -0.49 -0.79
N GLY A 124 -10.29 0.16 -1.61
CA GLY A 124 -9.26 1.09 -1.16
C GLY A 124 -7.88 0.44 -0.98
N GLN A 125 -7.78 -0.88 -1.09
CA GLN A 125 -6.51 -1.60 -1.09
C GLN A 125 -5.83 -1.42 -2.46
N SER A 126 -5.16 -0.29 -2.65
CA SER A 126 -4.38 -0.03 -3.87
C SER A 126 -2.90 -0.21 -3.60
N PHE A 127 -2.17 -0.79 -4.54
CA PHE A 127 -0.70 -0.83 -4.49
C PHE A 127 -0.08 0.46 -5.02
N ILE A 128 -0.85 1.24 -5.77
CA ILE A 128 -0.41 2.49 -6.40
C ILE A 128 -1.29 3.61 -5.87
N LYS A 129 -0.74 4.43 -5.00
CA LYS A 129 -1.39 5.63 -4.43
C LYS A 129 -0.65 6.92 -4.80
N TYR A 130 0.14 6.88 -5.85
CA TYR A 130 0.90 8.06 -6.29
C TYR A 130 0.14 8.77 -7.39
N ASP A 131 0.39 10.06 -7.50
CA ASP A 131 0.14 10.78 -8.74
C ASP A 131 0.96 10.14 -9.86
N ASP A 132 0.53 10.35 -11.11
CA ASP A 132 1.31 9.88 -12.24
C ASP A 132 2.73 10.47 -12.23
N PHE A 133 3.65 9.77 -12.90
CA PHE A 133 5.06 10.15 -12.89
C PHE A 133 5.30 11.59 -13.38
N GLU A 134 4.51 12.06 -14.32
CA GLU A 134 4.59 13.41 -14.88
C GLU A 134 4.29 14.46 -13.80
N THR A 135 3.22 14.24 -13.02
CA THR A 135 2.85 15.09 -11.87
C THR A 135 3.92 15.07 -10.78
N LEU A 136 4.51 13.91 -10.49
CA LEU A 136 5.56 13.79 -9.46
C LEU A 136 6.82 14.58 -9.77
N ILE A 137 7.19 14.74 -11.04
CA ILE A 137 8.37 15.52 -11.46
C ILE A 137 8.03 16.97 -11.81
N GLU A 138 6.76 17.35 -11.83
CA GLU A 138 6.33 18.71 -12.08
C GLU A 138 6.87 19.64 -10.98
N GLY A 139 7.66 20.60 -11.35
CA GLY A 139 8.30 21.54 -10.41
C GLY A 139 9.80 21.32 -10.21
N TYR A 140 10.36 20.31 -10.86
CA TYR A 140 11.81 20.16 -11.01
C TYR A 140 12.26 20.70 -12.38
N PRO A 141 13.43 21.33 -12.45
CA PRO A 141 13.99 21.85 -13.71
C PRO A 141 14.35 20.73 -14.71
#